data_9a97c25dd497416310a3e212627d3f09
#
_entry.id   9a97c25dd497416310a3e212627d3f09
#
_cell.length_a   1.000
_cell.length_b   1.000
_cell.length_c   1.000
_cell.angle_alpha   90.00
_cell.angle_beta   90.00
_cell.angle_gamma   90.00
#
_symmetry.space_group_name_H-M   'P 1'
#
loop_
_entity.id
_entity.type
_entity.pdbx_description
1 polymer ?
#
loop_
_entity_poly.entity_id
_entity_poly.type
_entity_poly.pdbx_seq_one_letter_code
_entity_poly.pdbx_strand_id
1 'polypeptide(L)'
;MAPALPQHSTAGLPEAPRTLDRREGPYGEVALRQRDGGPGAPPVYEIIANGCFLMDTSDGRSERLLIDAALAELPAARPRPAVLIGGLGVGFSLARAAAEPRWGRIAVVEREAAVIDWHRTGPLSAVSATALADPRTEILATDLVAYLRTGADGDTYDALCLDIDNGPDWTVTDGNGSLYSPAGLAACRDRLAPGGVLAVWSAQPSSGFEQALRNAGFSGVRTKEIPVVRGVPDVVHLARKGA
;
A
#
# COMPACT_ATOMS: atom_id res chain seq x y z
N MET A 1 30.81 33.30 -47.38
CA MET A 1 30.60 31.97 -46.73
C MET A 1 30.02 32.29 -45.37
N ALA A 2 28.73 32.05 -45.18
CA ALA A 2 28.06 32.24 -43.88
C ALA A 2 28.17 30.93 -43.06
N PRO A 3 28.44 30.98 -41.76
CA PRO A 3 28.52 29.78 -40.95
C PRO A 3 27.14 29.17 -40.75
N ALA A 4 27.02 27.86 -40.91
CA ALA A 4 25.83 27.09 -40.66
C ALA A 4 25.48 27.13 -39.15
N LEU A 5 24.25 27.48 -38.82
CA LEU A 5 23.71 27.41 -37.45
C LEU A 5 23.64 25.95 -36.98
N PRO A 6 23.97 25.63 -35.72
CA PRO A 6 23.82 24.28 -35.19
C PRO A 6 22.35 23.91 -35.18
N GLN A 7 22.04 22.73 -35.74
CA GLN A 7 20.72 22.13 -35.64
C GLN A 7 20.51 21.69 -34.17
N HIS A 8 19.60 22.35 -33.49
CA HIS A 8 19.12 21.91 -32.19
C HIS A 8 18.44 20.54 -32.35
N SER A 9 19.06 19.52 -31.83
CA SER A 9 18.44 18.21 -31.64
C SER A 9 17.16 18.42 -30.81
N THR A 10 15.99 18.20 -31.40
CA THR A 10 14.74 18.10 -30.68
C THR A 10 14.79 16.82 -29.86
N ALA A 11 15.32 16.89 -28.63
CA ALA A 11 15.04 15.88 -27.63
C ALA A 11 13.52 15.78 -27.56
N GLY A 12 12.95 14.63 -27.99
CA GLY A 12 11.50 14.43 -28.05
C GLY A 12 10.90 14.69 -26.68
N LEU A 13 9.79 15.43 -26.66
CA LEU A 13 8.98 15.55 -25.46
C LEU A 13 8.64 14.15 -24.96
N PRO A 14 8.63 13.91 -23.63
CA PRO A 14 8.26 12.60 -23.10
C PRO A 14 6.87 12.24 -23.64
N GLU A 15 6.75 11.01 -24.12
CA GLU A 15 5.49 10.49 -24.67
C GLU A 15 4.43 10.50 -23.55
N ALA A 16 3.22 10.97 -23.87
CA ALA A 16 2.13 11.05 -22.91
C ALA A 16 1.78 9.64 -22.37
N PRO A 17 1.44 9.49 -21.08
CA PRO A 17 1.05 8.20 -20.53
C PRO A 17 -0.11 7.58 -21.32
N ARG A 18 0.01 6.28 -21.63
CA ARG A 18 -0.99 5.51 -22.37
C ARG A 18 -1.86 4.73 -21.39
N THR A 19 -3.18 4.85 -21.49
CA THR A 19 -4.12 3.98 -20.76
C THR A 19 -4.10 2.58 -21.35
N LEU A 20 -3.81 1.59 -20.52
CA LEU A 20 -3.78 0.18 -20.89
C LEU A 20 -5.13 -0.49 -20.66
N ASP A 21 -5.77 -0.15 -19.52
CA ASP A 21 -7.07 -0.67 -19.13
C ASP A 21 -7.82 0.39 -18.31
N ARG A 22 -9.16 0.35 -18.38
CA ARG A 22 -10.05 1.26 -17.66
C ARG A 22 -11.33 0.51 -17.35
N ARG A 23 -11.73 0.48 -16.08
CA ARG A 23 -12.93 -0.22 -15.65
C ARG A 23 -13.74 0.62 -14.69
N GLU A 24 -15.05 0.53 -14.83
CA GLU A 24 -16.02 1.06 -13.89
C GLU A 24 -16.41 -0.06 -12.90
N GLY A 25 -16.44 0.26 -11.63
CA GLY A 25 -16.79 -0.65 -10.55
C GLY A 25 -17.71 0.00 -9.52
N PRO A 26 -18.06 -0.73 -8.45
CA PRO A 26 -18.91 -0.20 -7.37
C PRO A 26 -18.34 1.02 -6.66
N TYR A 27 -17.03 1.24 -6.77
CA TYR A 27 -16.31 2.33 -6.10
C TYR A 27 -15.86 3.43 -7.07
N GLY A 28 -16.37 3.40 -8.31
CA GLY A 28 -16.06 4.33 -9.38
C GLY A 28 -15.08 3.76 -10.41
N GLU A 29 -14.44 4.66 -11.16
CA GLU A 29 -13.51 4.29 -12.23
C GLU A 29 -12.13 3.96 -11.67
N VAL A 30 -11.52 2.89 -12.18
CA VAL A 30 -10.11 2.60 -11.98
C VAL A 30 -9.43 2.37 -13.34
N ALA A 31 -8.25 2.96 -13.54
CA ALA A 31 -7.48 2.85 -14.77
C ALA A 31 -6.02 2.49 -14.49
N LEU A 32 -5.47 1.65 -15.37
CA LEU A 32 -4.04 1.36 -15.45
C LEU A 32 -3.44 2.11 -16.61
N ARG A 33 -2.45 2.95 -16.34
CA ARG A 33 -1.68 3.66 -17.37
C ARG A 33 -0.24 3.18 -17.39
N GLN A 34 0.39 3.36 -18.53
CA GLN A 34 1.82 3.13 -18.72
C GLN A 34 2.48 4.41 -19.20
N ARG A 35 3.60 4.76 -18.60
CA ARG A 35 4.51 5.80 -19.08
C ARG A 35 5.91 5.26 -19.29
N ASP A 36 6.72 6.01 -20.03
CA ASP A 36 8.15 5.72 -20.18
C ASP A 36 8.86 5.86 -18.83
N GLY A 37 9.70 4.91 -18.48
CA GLY A 37 10.56 4.94 -17.28
C GLY A 37 11.85 5.73 -17.47
N GLY A 38 12.13 6.20 -18.70
CA GLY A 38 13.37 6.87 -19.08
C GLY A 38 14.38 5.94 -19.76
N PRO A 39 15.49 6.49 -20.23
CA PRO A 39 16.49 5.75 -21.03
C PRO A 39 17.01 4.48 -20.31
N GLY A 40 16.71 3.32 -20.86
CA GLY A 40 17.15 2.03 -20.33
C GLY A 40 16.39 1.53 -19.10
N ALA A 41 15.39 2.27 -18.60
CA ALA A 41 14.52 1.84 -17.51
C ALA A 41 13.28 1.10 -18.04
N PRO A 42 12.71 0.17 -17.25
CA PRO A 42 11.45 -0.47 -17.62
C PRO A 42 10.29 0.56 -17.65
N PRO A 43 9.19 0.24 -18.33
CA PRO A 43 8.00 1.07 -18.30
C PRO A 43 7.47 1.18 -16.86
N VAL A 44 6.90 2.34 -16.54
CA VAL A 44 6.25 2.61 -15.26
C VAL A 44 4.75 2.46 -15.43
N TYR A 45 4.12 1.69 -14.55
CA TYR A 45 2.67 1.50 -14.50
C TYR A 45 2.09 2.34 -13.38
N GLU A 46 0.98 3.04 -13.67
CA GLU A 46 0.31 3.97 -12.76
C GLU A 46 -1.13 3.51 -12.54
N ILE A 47 -1.58 3.50 -11.28
CA ILE A 47 -2.98 3.29 -10.93
C ILE A 47 -3.64 4.65 -10.69
N ILE A 48 -4.74 4.88 -11.40
CA ILE A 48 -5.57 6.08 -11.31
C ILE A 48 -6.96 5.63 -10.83
N ALA A 49 -7.48 6.23 -9.78
CA ALA A 49 -8.85 5.99 -9.31
C ALA A 49 -9.64 7.29 -9.29
N ASN A 50 -10.81 7.30 -9.91
CA ASN A 50 -11.69 8.46 -10.02
C ASN A 50 -10.98 9.73 -10.52
N GLY A 51 -10.05 9.56 -11.47
CA GLY A 51 -9.23 10.63 -12.02
C GLY A 51 -8.05 11.07 -11.15
N CYS A 52 -7.88 10.52 -9.93
CA CYS A 52 -6.78 10.81 -9.02
C CYS A 52 -5.66 9.77 -9.18
N PHE A 53 -4.41 10.24 -9.25
CA PHE A 53 -3.24 9.37 -9.15
C PHE A 53 -3.17 8.77 -7.75
N LEU A 54 -3.01 7.45 -7.66
CA LEU A 54 -2.81 6.76 -6.39
C LEU A 54 -1.35 6.38 -6.19
N MET A 55 -0.77 5.63 -7.10
CA MET A 55 0.60 5.13 -7.00
C MET A 55 1.15 4.67 -8.36
N ASP A 56 2.45 4.41 -8.42
CA ASP A 56 3.09 3.83 -9.59
C ASP A 56 4.22 2.85 -9.24
N THR A 57 4.78 2.20 -10.28
CA THR A 57 5.86 1.23 -10.13
C THR A 57 7.27 1.85 -10.15
N SER A 58 7.44 3.16 -10.05
CA SER A 58 8.75 3.81 -10.12
C SER A 58 9.56 3.71 -8.82
N ASP A 59 8.87 3.73 -7.68
CA ASP A 59 9.51 3.69 -6.36
C ASP A 59 8.62 2.93 -5.37
N GLY A 60 9.13 1.88 -4.78
CA GLY A 60 8.40 1.07 -3.79
C GLY A 60 9.04 1.13 -2.39
N ARG A 61 9.77 2.19 -2.06
CA ARG A 61 10.48 2.30 -0.78
C ARG A 61 9.53 2.37 0.40
N SER A 62 8.45 3.14 0.27
CA SER A 62 7.46 3.37 1.31
C SER A 62 6.71 2.09 1.65
N GLU A 63 6.25 1.38 0.63
CA GLU A 63 5.51 0.13 0.76
C GLU A 63 6.40 -0.99 1.36
N ARG A 64 7.67 -1.06 0.94
CA ARG A 64 8.61 -2.03 1.54
C ARG A 64 8.91 -1.69 2.99
N LEU A 65 9.10 -0.39 3.32
CA LEU A 65 9.34 0.04 4.70
C LEU A 65 8.13 -0.24 5.59
N LEU A 66 6.90 -0.13 5.09
CA LEU A 66 5.69 -0.46 5.82
C LEU A 66 5.76 -1.89 6.38
N ILE A 67 6.11 -2.85 5.52
CA ILE A 67 6.23 -4.27 5.89
C ILE A 67 7.41 -4.49 6.85
N ASP A 68 8.58 -3.92 6.54
CA ASP A 68 9.79 -4.07 7.34
C ASP A 68 9.62 -3.46 8.73
N ALA A 69 9.00 -2.28 8.82
CA ALA A 69 8.75 -1.59 10.06
C ALA A 69 7.78 -2.37 10.95
N ALA A 70 6.69 -2.92 10.38
CA ALA A 70 5.74 -3.73 11.13
C ALA A 70 6.42 -5.00 11.69
N LEU A 71 7.21 -5.69 10.89
CA LEU A 71 7.91 -6.90 11.33
C LEU A 71 8.96 -6.62 12.41
N ALA A 72 9.66 -5.49 12.31
CA ALA A 72 10.67 -5.08 13.30
C ALA A 72 10.06 -4.79 14.69
N GLU A 73 8.75 -4.44 14.73
CA GLU A 73 8.03 -4.24 15.99
C GLU A 73 7.66 -5.56 16.69
N LEU A 74 7.56 -6.66 15.95
CA LEU A 74 7.21 -7.95 16.51
C LEU A 74 8.42 -8.58 17.21
N PRO A 75 8.21 -9.24 18.36
CA PRO A 75 9.28 -9.98 19.03
C PRO A 75 9.98 -10.95 18.08
N ALA A 76 11.30 -11.03 18.11
CA ALA A 76 12.07 -11.94 17.26
C ALA A 76 11.68 -13.41 17.46
N ALA A 77 11.26 -13.76 18.68
CA ALA A 77 10.79 -15.10 19.06
C ALA A 77 9.36 -15.42 18.62
N ARG A 78 8.61 -14.45 18.02
CA ARG A 78 7.24 -14.69 17.52
C ARG A 78 7.29 -15.71 16.39
N PRO A 79 6.70 -16.91 16.54
CA PRO A 79 6.82 -17.96 15.53
C PRO A 79 5.87 -17.67 14.36
N ARG A 80 6.40 -17.66 13.13
CA ARG A 80 5.64 -17.58 11.88
C ARG A 80 4.47 -16.56 11.91
N PRO A 81 4.74 -15.28 12.18
CA PRO A 81 3.68 -14.28 12.34
C PRO A 81 2.84 -14.15 11.08
N ALA A 82 1.55 -13.81 11.27
CA ALA A 82 0.60 -13.51 10.20
C ALA A 82 0.53 -12.00 9.94
N VAL A 83 0.55 -11.59 8.68
CA VAL A 83 0.34 -10.19 8.26
C VAL A 83 -0.90 -10.07 7.39
N LEU A 84 -1.71 -9.03 7.66
CA LEU A 84 -2.73 -8.53 6.76
C LEU A 84 -2.23 -7.25 6.10
N ILE A 85 -2.26 -7.22 4.79
CA ILE A 85 -1.95 -6.05 3.97
C ILE A 85 -3.28 -5.48 3.45
N GLY A 86 -3.58 -4.24 3.80
CA GLY A 86 -4.75 -3.52 3.30
C GLY A 86 -4.35 -2.72 2.06
N GLY A 87 -4.88 -3.13 0.90
CA GLY A 87 -4.54 -2.63 -0.41
C GLY A 87 -3.46 -3.48 -1.11
N LEU A 88 -3.74 -3.90 -2.36
CA LEU A 88 -2.76 -4.57 -3.21
C LEU A 88 -1.90 -3.56 -3.98
N GLY A 89 -2.53 -2.45 -4.41
CA GLY A 89 -1.86 -1.38 -5.15
C GLY A 89 -1.06 -1.89 -6.33
N VAL A 90 0.20 -1.45 -6.48
CA VAL A 90 1.12 -1.98 -7.52
C VAL A 90 1.91 -3.22 -7.06
N GLY A 91 1.69 -3.71 -5.83
CA GLY A 91 2.18 -5.00 -5.36
C GLY A 91 3.49 -4.99 -4.56
N PHE A 92 4.08 -3.85 -4.26
CA PHE A 92 5.38 -3.79 -3.57
C PHE A 92 5.32 -4.31 -2.13
N SER A 93 4.26 -3.98 -1.37
CA SER A 93 4.04 -4.51 -0.02
C SER A 93 3.94 -6.03 -0.02
N LEU A 94 3.14 -6.59 -0.93
CA LEU A 94 3.01 -8.04 -1.09
C LEU A 94 4.34 -8.69 -1.48
N ALA A 95 5.05 -8.14 -2.49
CA ALA A 95 6.33 -8.68 -2.93
C ALA A 95 7.37 -8.65 -1.81
N ARG A 96 7.40 -7.60 -0.98
CA ARG A 96 8.29 -7.51 0.17
C ARG A 96 7.94 -8.51 1.27
N ALA A 97 6.66 -8.68 1.58
CA ALA A 97 6.21 -9.65 2.56
C ALA A 97 6.56 -11.09 2.15
N ALA A 98 6.32 -11.46 0.90
CA ALA A 98 6.65 -12.78 0.38
C ALA A 98 8.15 -13.07 0.36
N ALA A 99 8.99 -12.06 0.13
CA ALA A 99 10.45 -12.18 0.17
C ALA A 99 10.99 -12.38 1.60
N GLU A 100 10.18 -12.12 2.64
CA GLU A 100 10.59 -12.25 4.03
C GLU A 100 10.14 -13.61 4.61
N PRO A 101 11.08 -14.51 4.95
CA PRO A 101 10.75 -15.87 5.38
C PRO A 101 10.12 -15.95 6.77
N ARG A 102 10.22 -14.90 7.60
CA ARG A 102 9.61 -14.89 8.93
C ARG A 102 8.09 -14.92 8.89
N TRP A 103 7.46 -14.31 7.87
CA TRP A 103 6.01 -14.35 7.74
C TRP A 103 5.51 -15.77 7.52
N GLY A 104 4.55 -16.21 8.31
CA GLY A 104 3.92 -17.53 8.18
C GLY A 104 2.65 -17.54 7.35
N ARG A 105 1.93 -16.41 7.33
CA ARG A 105 0.72 -16.15 6.52
C ARG A 105 0.75 -14.72 6.03
N ILE A 106 0.38 -14.51 4.77
CA ILE A 106 0.31 -13.21 4.12
C ILE A 106 -1.09 -13.08 3.49
N ALA A 107 -1.96 -12.31 4.11
CA ALA A 107 -3.28 -12.01 3.55
C ALA A 107 -3.27 -10.60 2.97
N VAL A 108 -3.83 -10.43 1.77
CA VAL A 108 -4.02 -9.13 1.14
C VAL A 108 -5.49 -8.89 0.92
N VAL A 109 -6.02 -7.79 1.41
CA VAL A 109 -7.39 -7.36 1.14
C VAL A 109 -7.36 -6.32 0.02
N GLU A 110 -8.02 -6.64 -1.08
CA GLU A 110 -8.17 -5.74 -2.24
C GLU A 110 -9.60 -5.80 -2.74
N ARG A 111 -10.23 -4.65 -2.89
CA ARG A 111 -11.63 -4.57 -3.33
C ARG A 111 -11.80 -4.42 -4.84
N GLU A 112 -10.79 -3.85 -5.51
CA GLU A 112 -10.86 -3.59 -6.95
C GLU A 112 -10.48 -4.86 -7.74
N ALA A 113 -11.47 -5.53 -8.31
CA ALA A 113 -11.25 -6.72 -9.12
C ALA A 113 -10.30 -6.46 -10.29
N ALA A 114 -10.31 -5.24 -10.85
CA ALA A 114 -9.41 -4.83 -11.92
C ALA A 114 -7.94 -4.87 -11.45
N VAL A 115 -7.65 -4.37 -10.25
CA VAL A 115 -6.30 -4.39 -9.68
C VAL A 115 -5.84 -5.84 -9.50
N ILE A 116 -6.69 -6.70 -8.95
CA ILE A 116 -6.36 -8.14 -8.79
C ILE A 116 -6.05 -8.79 -10.15
N ASP A 117 -6.84 -8.51 -11.19
CA ASP A 117 -6.62 -9.05 -12.53
C ASP A 117 -5.32 -8.54 -13.17
N TRP A 118 -4.96 -7.27 -12.97
CA TRP A 118 -3.71 -6.71 -13.47
C TRP A 118 -2.48 -7.40 -12.87
N HIS A 119 -2.59 -7.90 -11.65
CA HIS A 119 -1.56 -8.71 -11.01
C HIS A 119 -1.54 -10.16 -11.47
N ARG A 120 -2.71 -10.76 -11.73
CA ARG A 120 -2.81 -12.18 -12.12
C ARG A 120 -2.41 -12.41 -13.57
N THR A 121 -2.87 -11.56 -14.47
CA THR A 121 -2.74 -11.76 -15.93
C THR A 121 -2.28 -10.50 -16.68
N GLY A 122 -2.16 -9.37 -15.98
CA GLY A 122 -1.81 -8.09 -16.57
C GLY A 122 -0.36 -7.65 -16.29
N PRO A 123 -0.04 -6.39 -16.61
CA PRO A 123 1.33 -5.88 -16.55
C PRO A 123 1.94 -5.86 -15.13
N LEU A 124 1.11 -5.75 -14.08
CA LEU A 124 1.59 -5.75 -12.70
C LEU A 124 2.07 -7.13 -12.22
N SER A 125 1.82 -8.20 -13.01
CA SER A 125 2.38 -9.52 -12.74
C SER A 125 3.91 -9.52 -12.65
N ALA A 126 4.58 -8.62 -13.38
CA ALA A 126 6.04 -8.45 -13.29
C ALA A 126 6.52 -8.10 -11.88
N VAL A 127 5.69 -7.45 -11.07
CA VAL A 127 6.02 -7.09 -9.67
C VAL A 127 5.65 -8.21 -8.70
N SER A 128 4.54 -8.90 -8.91
CA SER A 128 3.88 -9.71 -7.87
C SER A 128 3.75 -11.20 -8.18
N ALA A 129 4.05 -11.68 -9.41
CA ALA A 129 3.80 -13.08 -9.80
C ALA A 129 4.41 -14.10 -8.83
N THR A 130 5.67 -13.89 -8.41
CA THR A 130 6.34 -14.77 -7.44
C THR A 130 5.64 -14.75 -6.08
N ALA A 131 5.20 -13.58 -5.63
CA ALA A 131 4.53 -13.42 -4.34
C ALA A 131 3.12 -14.01 -4.37
N LEU A 132 2.40 -13.91 -5.49
CA LEU A 132 1.09 -14.53 -5.67
C LEU A 132 1.15 -16.06 -5.75
N ALA A 133 2.27 -16.60 -6.24
CA ALA A 133 2.51 -18.06 -6.27
C ALA A 133 3.01 -18.61 -4.93
N ASP A 134 3.34 -17.77 -3.96
CA ASP A 134 3.80 -18.20 -2.64
C ASP A 134 2.64 -18.85 -1.87
N PRO A 135 2.80 -20.09 -1.37
CA PRO A 135 1.72 -20.79 -0.66
C PRO A 135 1.27 -20.12 0.65
N ARG A 136 2.03 -19.15 1.16
CA ARG A 136 1.66 -18.33 2.33
C ARG A 136 0.73 -17.19 1.98
N THR A 137 0.57 -16.86 0.68
CA THR A 137 -0.17 -15.70 0.19
C THR A 137 -1.60 -16.06 -0.14
N GLU A 138 -2.55 -15.24 0.32
CA GLU A 138 -3.95 -15.27 -0.07
C GLU A 138 -4.44 -13.86 -0.42
N ILE A 139 -5.28 -13.76 -1.45
CA ILE A 139 -5.94 -12.50 -1.85
C ILE A 139 -7.42 -12.59 -1.48
N LEU A 140 -7.85 -11.68 -0.64
CA LEU A 140 -9.23 -11.53 -0.18
C LEU A 140 -9.89 -10.40 -0.99
N ALA A 141 -10.71 -10.76 -1.98
CA ALA A 141 -11.41 -9.82 -2.84
C ALA A 141 -12.63 -9.23 -2.09
N THR A 142 -12.39 -8.21 -1.25
CA THR A 142 -13.42 -7.58 -0.41
C THR A 142 -13.00 -6.18 0.01
N ASP A 143 -13.95 -5.40 0.55
CA ASP A 143 -13.67 -4.11 1.18
C ASP A 143 -12.97 -4.29 2.53
N LEU A 144 -11.88 -3.55 2.75
CA LEU A 144 -11.05 -3.66 3.97
C LEU A 144 -11.82 -3.27 5.24
N VAL A 145 -12.61 -2.20 5.18
CA VAL A 145 -13.37 -1.73 6.34
C VAL A 145 -14.42 -2.75 6.74
N ALA A 146 -15.13 -3.32 5.75
CA ALA A 146 -16.08 -4.38 5.97
C ALA A 146 -15.40 -5.64 6.53
N TYR A 147 -14.27 -6.06 5.96
CA TYR A 147 -13.52 -7.21 6.43
C TYR A 147 -13.06 -7.07 7.88
N LEU A 148 -12.51 -5.91 8.26
CA LEU A 148 -12.07 -5.68 9.63
C LEU A 148 -13.21 -5.72 10.64
N ARG A 149 -14.41 -5.27 10.25
CA ARG A 149 -15.60 -5.24 11.13
C ARG A 149 -16.33 -6.57 11.23
N THR A 150 -16.37 -7.36 10.16
CA THR A 150 -17.24 -8.54 10.04
C THR A 150 -16.49 -9.87 9.97
N GLY A 151 -15.18 -9.86 9.90
CA GLY A 151 -14.39 -11.09 9.73
C GLY A 151 -14.66 -12.13 10.82
N ALA A 152 -14.43 -13.39 10.50
CA ALA A 152 -14.74 -14.53 11.36
C ALA A 152 -14.10 -14.39 12.74
N ASP A 153 -14.83 -14.77 13.78
CA ASP A 153 -14.29 -14.87 15.13
C ASP A 153 -13.05 -15.77 15.15
N GLY A 154 -11.94 -15.23 15.65
CA GLY A 154 -10.66 -15.94 15.74
C GLY A 154 -9.66 -15.67 14.61
N ASP A 155 -10.01 -14.95 13.55
CA ASP A 155 -9.05 -14.58 12.49
C ASP A 155 -8.28 -13.32 12.88
N THR A 156 -7.16 -13.52 13.59
CA THR A 156 -6.30 -12.43 14.05
C THR A 156 -4.96 -12.46 13.33
N TYR A 157 -4.31 -11.29 13.26
CA TYR A 157 -3.02 -11.08 12.64
C TYR A 157 -2.02 -10.52 13.63
N ASP A 158 -0.75 -10.84 13.43
CA ASP A 158 0.34 -10.25 14.21
C ASP A 158 0.68 -8.84 13.73
N ALA A 159 0.42 -8.54 12.47
CA ALA A 159 0.55 -7.20 11.93
C ALA A 159 -0.61 -6.86 10.97
N LEU A 160 -1.09 -5.61 11.05
CA LEU A 160 -1.90 -4.97 10.02
C LEU A 160 -1.05 -3.90 9.36
N CYS A 161 -0.80 -4.02 8.05
CA CYS A 161 -0.06 -3.07 7.23
C CYS A 161 -1.04 -2.41 6.27
N LEU A 162 -1.45 -1.18 6.55
CA LEU A 162 -2.51 -0.49 5.83
C LEU A 162 -1.93 0.57 4.90
N ASP A 163 -2.13 0.37 3.60
CA ASP A 163 -1.68 1.22 2.52
C ASP A 163 -2.87 1.48 1.59
N ILE A 164 -3.85 2.22 2.13
CA ILE A 164 -5.05 2.63 1.40
C ILE A 164 -5.16 4.14 1.40
N ASP A 165 -5.50 4.72 0.26
CA ASP A 165 -5.55 6.17 0.04
C ASP A 165 -4.22 6.89 0.35
N ASN A 166 -4.28 8.21 0.58
CA ASN A 166 -3.11 9.04 0.91
C ASN A 166 -2.89 9.16 2.44
N GLY A 167 -3.56 8.33 3.25
CA GLY A 167 -3.44 8.30 4.71
C GLY A 167 -4.64 8.89 5.44
N PRO A 168 -4.55 9.01 6.79
CA PRO A 168 -5.69 9.34 7.65
C PRO A 168 -6.27 10.74 7.45
N ASP A 169 -5.45 11.71 7.03
CA ASP A 169 -5.88 13.09 6.86
C ASP A 169 -6.31 13.42 5.42
N TRP A 170 -6.11 12.50 4.49
CA TRP A 170 -6.46 12.68 3.07
C TRP A 170 -6.93 11.37 2.45
N THR A 171 -8.22 11.10 2.53
CA THR A 171 -8.84 9.97 1.86
C THR A 171 -9.36 10.35 0.48
N VAL A 172 -9.02 9.56 -0.54
CA VAL A 172 -9.46 9.75 -1.93
C VAL A 172 -10.82 9.10 -2.16
N THR A 173 -11.11 8.04 -1.41
CA THR A 173 -12.34 7.28 -1.54
C THR A 173 -13.29 7.52 -0.40
N ASP A 174 -14.55 7.84 -0.73
CA ASP A 174 -15.62 7.94 0.26
C ASP A 174 -15.75 6.64 1.06
N GLY A 175 -15.83 6.76 2.39
CA GLY A 175 -15.93 5.62 3.30
C GLY A 175 -14.62 5.12 3.89
N ASN A 176 -13.47 5.28 3.23
CA ASN A 176 -12.18 4.87 3.79
C ASN A 176 -11.79 5.67 5.04
N GLY A 177 -12.25 6.93 5.17
CA GLY A 177 -12.09 7.72 6.40
C GLY A 177 -12.66 7.04 7.64
N SER A 178 -13.64 6.16 7.48
CA SER A 178 -14.22 5.39 8.58
C SER A 178 -13.24 4.40 9.22
N LEU A 179 -12.18 4.01 8.52
CA LEU A 179 -11.10 3.17 9.05
C LEU A 179 -10.34 3.88 10.18
N TYR A 180 -10.14 5.19 10.04
CA TYR A 180 -9.38 6.01 10.98
C TYR A 180 -10.25 6.60 12.10
N SER A 181 -11.57 6.33 12.07
CA SER A 181 -12.49 6.67 13.17
C SER A 181 -12.23 5.84 14.43
N PRO A 182 -12.70 6.24 15.62
CA PRO A 182 -12.58 5.43 16.83
C PRO A 182 -13.10 4.00 16.65
N ALA A 183 -14.21 3.81 15.92
CA ALA A 183 -14.77 2.49 15.64
C ALA A 183 -13.90 1.68 14.67
N GLY A 184 -13.32 2.32 13.65
CA GLY A 184 -12.40 1.65 12.71
C GLY A 184 -11.10 1.24 13.39
N LEU A 185 -10.52 2.11 14.23
CA LEU A 185 -9.32 1.78 14.99
C LEU A 185 -9.58 0.69 16.03
N ALA A 186 -10.77 0.65 16.66
CA ALA A 186 -11.17 -0.46 17.51
C ALA A 186 -11.26 -1.77 16.74
N ALA A 187 -11.85 -1.77 15.53
CA ALA A 187 -11.89 -2.95 14.67
C ALA A 187 -10.48 -3.41 14.27
N CYS A 188 -9.57 -2.50 13.91
CA CYS A 188 -8.16 -2.84 13.67
C CYS A 188 -7.54 -3.51 14.90
N ARG A 189 -7.76 -2.94 16.10
CA ARG A 189 -7.23 -3.51 17.34
C ARG A 189 -7.79 -4.90 17.63
N ASP A 190 -9.07 -5.12 17.38
CA ASP A 190 -9.71 -6.41 17.63
C ASP A 190 -9.18 -7.50 16.68
N ARG A 191 -8.77 -7.14 15.46
CA ARG A 191 -8.11 -8.02 14.49
C ARG A 191 -6.64 -8.30 14.76
N LEU A 192 -6.01 -7.57 15.65
CA LEU A 192 -4.64 -7.84 16.06
C LEU A 192 -4.60 -8.89 17.17
N ALA A 193 -3.67 -9.82 17.06
CA ALA A 193 -3.27 -10.69 18.15
C ALA A 193 -2.70 -9.88 19.34
N PRO A 194 -2.69 -10.40 20.56
CA PRO A 194 -2.01 -9.76 21.70
C PRO A 194 -0.55 -9.42 21.35
N GLY A 195 -0.15 -8.17 21.61
CA GLY A 195 1.18 -7.65 21.23
C GLY A 195 1.37 -7.39 19.73
N GLY A 196 0.32 -7.48 18.94
CA GLY A 196 0.35 -7.24 17.50
C GLY A 196 0.52 -5.76 17.14
N VAL A 197 0.85 -5.49 15.89
CA VAL A 197 1.27 -4.18 15.38
C VAL A 197 0.31 -3.67 14.31
N LEU A 198 -0.13 -2.42 14.46
CA LEU A 198 -0.75 -1.64 13.39
C LEU A 198 0.32 -0.75 12.77
N ALA A 199 0.49 -0.84 11.46
CA ALA A 199 1.33 0.03 10.64
C ALA A 199 0.46 0.67 9.56
N VAL A 200 0.46 2.00 9.47
CA VAL A 200 -0.34 2.77 8.51
C VAL A 200 0.57 3.70 7.74
N TRP A 201 0.59 3.56 6.42
CA TRP A 201 1.26 4.51 5.55
C TRP A 201 0.45 5.81 5.42
N SER A 202 1.15 6.93 5.29
CA SER A 202 0.56 8.23 5.01
C SER A 202 1.52 9.10 4.21
N ALA A 203 0.99 9.86 3.26
CA ALA A 203 1.73 10.84 2.45
C ALA A 203 2.25 12.04 3.27
N GLN A 204 1.90 12.13 4.55
CA GLN A 204 2.35 13.18 5.46
C GLN A 204 2.21 12.76 6.93
N PRO A 205 3.02 13.33 7.84
CA PRO A 205 2.86 13.15 9.28
C PRO A 205 1.51 13.68 9.77
N SER A 206 0.88 12.97 10.72
CA SER A 206 -0.36 13.37 11.37
C SER A 206 -0.30 13.19 12.88
N SER A 207 -0.12 14.29 13.61
CA SER A 207 -0.19 14.28 15.08
C SER A 207 -1.61 13.98 15.59
N GLY A 208 -2.62 14.36 14.82
CA GLY A 208 -4.03 14.04 15.12
C GLY A 208 -4.28 12.55 15.06
N PHE A 209 -3.72 11.85 14.07
CA PHE A 209 -3.85 10.41 13.95
C PHE A 209 -3.07 9.67 15.05
N GLU A 210 -1.87 10.14 15.40
CA GLU A 210 -1.14 9.57 16.54
C GLU A 210 -1.96 9.67 17.84
N GLN A 211 -2.64 10.80 18.07
CA GLN A 211 -3.50 10.95 19.23
C GLN A 211 -4.73 10.04 19.15
N ALA A 212 -5.32 9.87 17.97
CA ALA A 212 -6.42 8.94 17.75
C ALA A 212 -6.01 7.48 18.06
N LEU A 213 -4.81 7.06 17.68
CA LEU A 213 -4.26 5.74 18.02
C LEU A 213 -4.14 5.56 19.55
N ARG A 214 -3.61 6.57 20.27
CA ARG A 214 -3.51 6.52 21.72
C ARG A 214 -4.91 6.44 22.39
N ASN A 215 -5.85 7.23 21.89
CA ASN A 215 -7.24 7.23 22.38
C ASN A 215 -7.95 5.90 22.11
N ALA A 216 -7.61 5.21 21.02
CA ALA A 216 -8.11 3.86 20.70
C ALA A 216 -7.45 2.74 21.55
N GLY A 217 -6.55 3.09 22.48
CA GLY A 217 -5.91 2.15 23.40
C GLY A 217 -4.69 1.43 22.81
N PHE A 218 -4.09 1.97 21.75
CA PHE A 218 -2.79 1.52 21.29
C PHE A 218 -1.66 2.11 22.14
N SER A 219 -0.57 1.35 22.27
CA SER A 219 0.66 1.76 22.95
C SER A 219 1.83 1.87 21.96
N GLY A 220 2.95 2.45 22.39
CA GLY A 220 4.18 2.56 21.57
C GLY A 220 3.97 3.33 20.26
N VAL A 221 3.00 4.26 20.23
CA VAL A 221 2.67 5.06 19.05
C VAL A 221 3.88 5.90 18.63
N ARG A 222 4.32 5.73 17.41
CA ARG A 222 5.44 6.46 16.81
C ARG A 222 5.30 6.55 15.30
N THR A 223 6.04 7.47 14.70
CA THR A 223 6.07 7.70 13.25
C THR A 223 7.50 7.51 12.73
N LYS A 224 7.63 6.81 11.62
CA LYS A 224 8.87 6.70 10.84
C LYS A 224 8.73 7.52 9.57
N GLU A 225 9.64 8.47 9.37
CA GLU A 225 9.69 9.28 8.16
C GLU A 225 10.47 8.58 7.05
N ILE A 226 10.00 8.78 5.82
CA ILE A 226 10.62 8.31 4.59
C ILE A 226 10.93 9.54 3.74
N PRO A 227 12.20 9.94 3.61
CA PRO A 227 12.55 11.12 2.84
C PRO A 227 12.10 10.99 1.38
N VAL A 228 11.36 11.99 0.90
CA VAL A 228 10.97 12.15 -0.50
C VAL A 228 11.87 13.18 -1.18
N VAL A 229 11.94 13.15 -2.52
CA VAL A 229 12.79 14.06 -3.28
C VAL A 229 12.38 15.53 -3.09
N ARG A 230 11.08 15.79 -2.92
CA ARG A 230 10.51 17.12 -2.69
C ARG A 230 9.23 17.00 -1.87
N GLY A 231 8.99 17.99 -1.00
CA GLY A 231 7.74 18.07 -0.20
C GLY A 231 7.90 17.55 1.21
N VAL A 232 6.77 17.23 1.81
CA VAL A 232 6.68 16.62 3.14
C VAL A 232 7.05 15.14 3.01
N PRO A 233 7.79 14.54 3.96
CA PRO A 233 8.15 13.14 3.90
C PRO A 233 6.90 12.24 4.03
N ASP A 234 6.89 11.14 3.29
CA ASP A 234 5.99 10.02 3.57
C ASP A 234 6.31 9.45 4.95
N VAL A 235 5.32 8.86 5.59
CA VAL A 235 5.50 8.29 6.92
C VAL A 235 4.83 6.93 7.07
N VAL A 236 5.35 6.14 8.02
CA VAL A 236 4.66 4.97 8.56
C VAL A 236 4.35 5.24 10.03
N HIS A 237 3.08 5.36 10.36
CA HIS A 237 2.60 5.37 11.73
C HIS A 237 2.57 3.95 12.28
N LEU A 238 3.19 3.73 13.43
CA LEU A 238 3.30 2.44 14.10
C LEU A 238 2.63 2.51 15.47
N ALA A 239 1.87 1.47 15.82
CA ALA A 239 1.24 1.36 17.11
C ALA A 239 1.06 -0.11 17.51
N ARG A 240 1.08 -0.43 18.81
CA ARG A 240 0.98 -1.80 19.32
C ARG A 240 -0.31 -2.01 20.09
N LYS A 241 -0.95 -3.16 19.87
CA LYS A 241 -1.97 -3.69 20.78
C LYS A 241 -1.28 -4.17 22.05
N GLY A 242 -1.86 -3.87 23.21
CA GLY A 242 -1.40 -4.46 24.48
C GLY A 242 -1.37 -6.00 24.45
N ALA A 243 -0.60 -6.57 25.38
CA ALA A 243 -0.53 -8.02 25.59
C ALA A 243 -1.84 -8.58 26.16
#